data_7303a0a1282628702fc7ea8c76e5dbb6
#
_entry.id   7303a0a1282628702fc7ea8c76e5dbb6
#
_cell.length_a   1.000
_cell.length_b   1.000
_cell.length_c   1.000
_cell.angle_alpha   90.00
_cell.angle_beta   90.00
_cell.angle_gamma   90.00
#
_symmetry.space_group_name_H-M   'P 1'
#
loop_
_entity.id
_entity.type
_entity.pdbx_description
1 polymer ?
#
loop_
_entity_poly.entity_id
_entity_poly.type
_entity_poly.pdbx_seq_one_letter_code
_entity_poly.pdbx_strand_id
1 'polypeptide(L)'
;MVFLLILSSCSSLGSLKFWGDDDEDEEIPAELYSISENRFVERVWSVSNGNDITYGRLIPVIYEGKVFYINSSGYISSVDLDSGKLLWSKDTQDLVSSGLDVSFKTISYGTLDGGIVALDSKNGDEIWRSLTSSESLSPPVNSGSHIIIQTVDGRISGYNLKSGKRDWFHQTVLPSLT
;
A
#
# COMPACT_ATOMS: atom_id res chain seq x y z
N MET A 1 24.74 -0.40 78.47
CA MET A 1 25.31 0.90 77.98
C MET A 1 24.99 0.99 76.54
N VAL A 2 23.87 1.66 76.23
CA VAL A 2 23.27 1.77 74.87
C VAL A 2 23.67 3.10 74.33
N PHE A 3 24.36 3.14 73.21
CA PHE A 3 24.78 4.34 72.53
C PHE A 3 23.80 4.61 71.36
N LEU A 4 22.92 5.59 71.57
CA LEU A 4 21.94 6.02 70.60
C LEU A 4 22.57 7.08 69.70
N LEU A 5 22.89 6.75 68.43
CA LEU A 5 23.32 7.73 67.45
C LEU A 5 22.13 8.27 66.65
N ILE A 6 21.79 9.50 66.95
CA ILE A 6 20.79 10.27 66.19
C ILE A 6 21.50 10.88 64.95
N LEU A 7 21.15 10.42 63.76
CA LEU A 7 21.54 11.06 62.50
C LEU A 7 20.50 12.07 62.14
N SER A 8 20.77 13.35 62.40
CA SER A 8 20.03 14.46 61.86
C SER A 8 20.37 14.63 60.36
N SER A 9 19.42 14.31 59.49
CA SER A 9 19.50 14.55 58.11
C SER A 9 19.37 16.03 57.78
N CYS A 10 20.36 16.60 57.14
CA CYS A 10 20.30 17.94 56.56
C CYS A 10 19.32 18.01 55.40
N SER A 11 18.25 18.73 55.60
CA SER A 11 17.43 19.27 54.53
C SER A 11 18.05 20.57 54.04
N SER A 12 18.78 20.57 52.96
CA SER A 12 18.93 21.73 52.03
C SER A 12 19.80 21.33 50.81
N LEU A 13 19.17 20.66 49.89
CA LEU A 13 19.65 20.73 48.52
C LEU A 13 18.68 21.62 47.79
N GLY A 14 19.06 22.90 47.75
CA GLY A 14 18.43 23.90 46.94
C GLY A 14 18.33 23.42 45.50
N SER A 15 17.20 23.70 44.95
CA SER A 15 16.83 23.61 43.56
C SER A 15 18.02 23.83 42.61
N LEU A 16 18.66 22.75 42.15
CA LEU A 16 19.41 22.77 40.91
C LEU A 16 18.39 22.66 39.78
N LYS A 17 17.85 23.80 39.35
CA LYS A 17 17.20 23.93 38.04
C LYS A 17 18.29 23.70 36.97
N PHE A 18 18.46 22.45 36.54
CA PHE A 18 19.39 22.07 35.48
C PHE A 18 18.70 21.82 34.14
N TRP A 19 17.41 22.13 34.06
CA TRP A 19 16.66 22.09 32.81
C TRP A 19 16.23 23.52 32.55
N GLY A 20 16.67 24.04 31.40
CA GLY A 20 16.20 25.29 30.89
C GLY A 20 14.66 25.23 30.78
N ASP A 21 14.01 26.30 31.13
CA ASP A 21 12.66 26.56 30.68
C ASP A 21 12.76 26.74 29.15
N ASP A 22 12.79 25.63 28.43
CA ASP A 22 12.28 25.66 27.08
C ASP A 22 10.78 25.83 27.27
N ASP A 23 10.33 27.07 27.13
CA ASP A 23 8.94 27.37 26.85
C ASP A 23 8.64 26.62 25.52
N GLU A 24 8.33 25.32 25.62
CA GLU A 24 7.64 24.65 24.56
C GLU A 24 6.33 25.42 24.40
N ASP A 25 6.32 26.28 23.38
CA ASP A 25 5.08 26.83 22.86
C ASP A 25 4.18 25.63 22.56
N GLU A 26 3.37 25.22 23.56
CA GLU A 26 2.28 24.30 23.30
C GLU A 26 1.45 24.94 22.20
N GLU A 27 1.64 24.48 20.97
CA GLU A 27 0.79 24.87 19.86
C GLU A 27 -0.64 24.47 20.23
N ILE A 28 -1.38 25.44 20.76
CA ILE A 28 -2.79 25.26 21.07
C ILE A 28 -3.47 24.91 19.75
N PRO A 29 -4.08 23.71 19.61
CA PRO A 29 -4.76 23.34 18.39
C PRO A 29 -5.74 24.43 17.99
N ALA A 30 -5.70 24.82 16.71
CA ALA A 30 -6.59 25.83 16.19
C ALA A 30 -8.06 25.44 16.45
N GLU A 31 -8.88 26.42 16.87
CA GLU A 31 -10.31 26.19 17.04
C GLU A 31 -10.93 25.71 15.71
N LEU A 32 -11.71 24.63 15.79
CA LEU A 32 -12.46 24.13 14.66
C LEU A 32 -13.61 25.10 14.35
N TYR A 33 -13.51 25.76 13.19
CA TYR A 33 -14.62 26.56 12.69
C TYR A 33 -15.78 25.66 12.27
N SER A 34 -17.00 26.07 12.59
CA SER A 34 -18.19 25.41 12.07
C SER A 34 -18.24 25.62 10.55
N ILE A 35 -18.15 24.54 9.80
CA ILE A 35 -18.30 24.58 8.34
C ILE A 35 -19.77 24.81 8.02
N SER A 36 -20.10 26.01 7.53
CA SER A 36 -21.47 26.40 7.19
C SER A 36 -21.98 25.78 5.86
N GLU A 37 -21.12 25.19 5.06
CA GLU A 37 -21.50 24.53 3.82
C GLU A 37 -21.69 23.03 4.05
N ASN A 38 -22.94 22.62 4.17
CA ASN A 38 -23.33 21.22 4.16
C ASN A 38 -23.27 20.69 2.71
N ARG A 39 -22.11 20.20 2.30
CA ARG A 39 -22.02 19.37 1.10
C ARG A 39 -22.48 17.97 1.47
N PHE A 40 -23.67 17.60 1.03
CA PHE A 40 -24.15 16.23 1.20
C PHE A 40 -23.41 15.34 0.19
N VAL A 41 -22.67 14.39 0.71
CA VAL A 41 -22.08 13.30 -0.08
C VAL A 41 -23.07 12.14 0.01
N GLU A 42 -23.70 11.79 -1.09
CA GLU A 42 -24.58 10.63 -1.18
C GLU A 42 -23.81 9.42 -1.70
N ARG A 43 -24.02 8.28 -1.04
CA ARG A 43 -23.48 7.02 -1.54
C ARG A 43 -24.34 6.51 -2.67
N VAL A 44 -23.81 6.51 -3.91
CA VAL A 44 -24.51 6.03 -5.09
C VAL A 44 -24.60 4.50 -5.09
N TRP A 45 -23.48 3.82 -4.77
CA TRP A 45 -23.43 2.37 -4.66
C TRP A 45 -22.29 1.92 -3.74
N SER A 46 -22.27 0.64 -3.37
CA SER A 46 -21.16 0.01 -2.69
C SER A 46 -21.10 -1.48 -3.03
N VAL A 47 -19.89 -2.03 -3.09
CA VAL A 47 -19.63 -3.45 -3.29
C VAL A 47 -18.67 -3.94 -2.20
N SER A 48 -18.80 -5.22 -1.81
CA SER A 48 -17.88 -5.87 -0.88
C SER A 48 -16.81 -6.62 -1.66
N ASN A 49 -15.56 -6.52 -1.20
CA ASN A 49 -14.43 -7.26 -1.78
C ASN A 49 -14.05 -8.50 -0.94
N GLY A 50 -15.00 -9.10 -0.25
CA GLY A 50 -14.76 -10.19 0.69
C GLY A 50 -14.37 -9.69 2.09
N ASN A 51 -14.06 -10.65 2.96
CA ASN A 51 -13.70 -10.38 4.37
C ASN A 51 -12.21 -10.56 4.65
N ASP A 52 -11.37 -10.62 3.62
CA ASP A 52 -9.96 -10.87 3.77
C ASP A 52 -9.24 -9.68 4.41
N ILE A 53 -8.33 -9.99 5.32
CA ILE A 53 -7.41 -9.00 5.87
C ILE A 53 -6.45 -8.61 4.75
N THR A 54 -6.59 -7.40 4.24
CA THR A 54 -5.74 -6.89 3.18
C THR A 54 -4.40 -6.47 3.76
N TYR A 55 -3.35 -7.21 3.44
CA TYR A 55 -1.98 -6.77 3.65
C TYR A 55 -1.58 -5.88 2.46
N GLY A 56 -1.13 -4.64 2.74
CA GLY A 56 -0.69 -3.71 1.70
C GLY A 56 -1.78 -2.78 1.16
N ARG A 57 -1.43 -2.02 0.12
CA ARG A 57 -2.32 -1.02 -0.50
C ARG A 57 -2.98 -1.60 -1.76
N LEU A 58 -4.01 -2.40 -1.57
CA LEU A 58 -4.85 -2.88 -2.67
C LEU A 58 -5.92 -1.84 -3.01
N ILE A 59 -5.55 -0.84 -3.78
CA ILE A 59 -6.42 0.30 -4.14
C ILE A 59 -7.20 -0.07 -5.40
N PRO A 60 -8.51 0.20 -5.46
CA PRO A 60 -9.27 0.10 -6.70
C PRO A 60 -8.74 1.04 -7.79
N VAL A 61 -8.80 0.59 -9.04
CA VAL A 61 -8.34 1.33 -10.21
C VAL A 61 -9.52 1.61 -11.14
N ILE A 62 -9.64 2.84 -11.61
CA ILE A 62 -10.65 3.23 -12.59
C ILE A 62 -10.01 3.25 -13.99
N TYR A 63 -10.61 2.53 -14.92
CA TYR A 63 -10.17 2.50 -16.31
C TYR A 63 -11.35 2.26 -17.25
N GLU A 64 -11.50 3.10 -18.29
CA GLU A 64 -12.57 3.01 -19.30
C GLU A 64 -13.99 2.84 -18.71
N GLY A 65 -14.37 3.68 -17.72
CA GLY A 65 -15.71 3.64 -17.11
C GLY A 65 -16.00 2.41 -16.25
N LYS A 66 -14.95 1.70 -15.81
CA LYS A 66 -15.03 0.53 -14.93
C LYS A 66 -14.15 0.72 -13.73
N VAL A 67 -14.53 0.10 -12.62
CA VAL A 67 -13.70 -0.01 -11.41
C VAL A 67 -13.20 -1.44 -11.31
N PHE A 68 -11.89 -1.60 -11.19
CA PHE A 68 -11.22 -2.87 -10.98
C PHE A 68 -10.68 -2.93 -9.56
N TYR A 69 -10.86 -4.06 -8.90
CA TYR A 69 -10.33 -4.28 -7.55
C TYR A 69 -9.97 -5.75 -7.36
N ILE A 70 -9.01 -6.00 -6.50
CA ILE A 70 -8.53 -7.34 -6.15
C ILE A 70 -8.39 -7.42 -4.63
N ASN A 71 -8.58 -8.60 -4.06
CA ASN A 71 -8.25 -8.86 -2.65
C ASN A 71 -6.94 -9.66 -2.52
N SER A 72 -6.47 -9.85 -1.30
CA SER A 72 -5.22 -10.57 -1.02
C SER A 72 -5.24 -12.06 -1.38
N SER A 73 -6.43 -12.65 -1.48
CA SER A 73 -6.64 -14.06 -1.88
C SER A 73 -6.79 -14.25 -3.39
N GLY A 74 -6.64 -13.18 -4.20
CA GLY A 74 -6.67 -13.29 -5.66
C GLY A 74 -8.05 -13.18 -6.30
N TYR A 75 -9.10 -12.84 -5.53
CA TYR A 75 -10.40 -12.52 -6.14
C TYR A 75 -10.33 -11.14 -6.77
N ILE A 76 -10.37 -11.12 -8.10
CA ILE A 76 -10.41 -9.90 -8.90
C ILE A 76 -11.78 -9.69 -9.50
N SER A 77 -12.25 -8.45 -9.53
CA SER A 77 -13.55 -8.09 -10.09
C SER A 77 -13.49 -6.79 -10.87
N SER A 78 -14.40 -6.67 -11.83
CA SER A 78 -14.68 -5.43 -12.54
C SER A 78 -16.14 -5.09 -12.38
N VAL A 79 -16.43 -3.82 -12.03
CA VAL A 79 -17.78 -3.29 -11.92
C VAL A 79 -17.91 -2.04 -12.78
N ASP A 80 -19.12 -1.75 -13.18
CA ASP A 80 -19.46 -0.50 -13.88
C ASP A 80 -19.31 0.69 -12.92
N LEU A 81 -18.65 1.74 -13.37
CA LEU A 81 -18.31 2.90 -12.54
C LEU A 81 -19.54 3.64 -12.00
N ASP A 82 -20.59 3.78 -12.82
CA ASP A 82 -21.75 4.60 -12.48
C ASP A 82 -22.74 3.83 -11.60
N SER A 83 -22.97 2.55 -11.90
CA SER A 83 -23.99 1.73 -11.26
C SER A 83 -23.48 0.76 -10.20
N GLY A 84 -22.17 0.49 -10.15
CA GLY A 84 -21.59 -0.54 -9.30
C GLY A 84 -21.95 -1.98 -9.72
N LYS A 85 -22.60 -2.15 -10.89
CA LYS A 85 -23.00 -3.47 -11.38
C LYS A 85 -21.78 -4.33 -11.70
N LEU A 86 -21.77 -5.54 -11.20
CA LEU A 86 -20.72 -6.51 -11.51
C LEU A 86 -20.72 -6.84 -13.02
N LEU A 87 -19.58 -6.64 -13.65
CA LEU A 87 -19.35 -6.99 -15.06
C LEU A 87 -18.75 -8.37 -15.19
N TRP A 88 -17.73 -8.65 -14.40
CA TRP A 88 -17.13 -9.97 -14.26
C TRP A 88 -16.35 -10.09 -12.94
N SER A 89 -16.13 -11.32 -12.50
CA SER A 89 -15.30 -11.66 -11.34
C SER A 89 -14.55 -12.95 -11.61
N LYS A 90 -13.33 -13.07 -11.07
CA LYS A 90 -12.46 -14.23 -11.25
C LYS A 90 -11.66 -14.52 -9.99
N ASP A 91 -11.50 -15.78 -9.68
CA ASP A 91 -10.55 -16.28 -8.68
C ASP A 91 -9.28 -16.68 -9.42
N THR A 92 -8.19 -15.96 -9.18
CA THR A 92 -6.88 -16.24 -9.78
C THR A 92 -6.09 -17.27 -8.99
N GLN A 93 -6.54 -17.60 -7.77
CA GLN A 93 -5.84 -18.46 -6.81
C GLN A 93 -4.44 -17.96 -6.41
N ASP A 94 -4.16 -16.69 -6.64
CA ASP A 94 -2.90 -16.06 -6.27
C ASP A 94 -2.98 -15.44 -4.87
N LEU A 95 -1.88 -15.48 -4.14
CA LEU A 95 -1.68 -14.62 -2.98
C LEU A 95 -1.08 -13.31 -3.46
N VAL A 96 -1.88 -12.24 -3.43
CA VAL A 96 -1.53 -10.95 -4.02
C VAL A 96 -0.72 -10.11 -3.04
N SER A 97 0.42 -9.60 -3.48
CA SER A 97 1.30 -8.73 -2.68
C SER A 97 1.22 -7.26 -3.08
N SER A 98 0.87 -6.95 -4.32
CA SER A 98 0.81 -5.57 -4.82
C SER A 98 -0.57 -5.19 -5.33
N GLY A 99 -0.87 -3.88 -5.32
CA GLY A 99 -2.07 -3.36 -5.97
C GLY A 99 -2.07 -3.57 -7.49
N LEU A 100 -3.20 -3.26 -8.11
CA LEU A 100 -3.38 -3.35 -9.56
C LEU A 100 -2.78 -2.13 -10.28
N ASP A 101 -2.30 -2.37 -11.50
CA ASP A 101 -2.33 -1.40 -12.60
C ASP A 101 -3.32 -1.87 -13.65
N VAL A 102 -4.13 -0.96 -14.17
CA VAL A 102 -5.04 -1.24 -15.28
C VAL A 102 -4.87 -0.18 -16.34
N SER A 103 -4.21 -0.53 -17.42
CA SER A 103 -3.94 0.36 -18.54
C SER A 103 -3.69 -0.44 -19.83
N PHE A 104 -3.85 0.20 -20.98
CA PHE A 104 -3.68 -0.44 -22.29
C PHE A 104 -4.40 -1.79 -22.42
N LYS A 105 -5.64 -1.88 -21.86
CA LYS A 105 -6.49 -3.09 -21.84
C LYS A 105 -5.88 -4.28 -21.06
N THR A 106 -4.86 -4.04 -20.27
CA THR A 106 -4.18 -5.05 -19.47
C THR A 106 -4.29 -4.69 -18.00
N ILE A 107 -4.59 -5.69 -17.17
CA ILE A 107 -4.48 -5.63 -15.72
C ILE A 107 -3.15 -6.28 -15.35
N SER A 108 -2.39 -5.68 -14.44
CA SER A 108 -1.18 -6.31 -13.92
C SER A 108 -1.08 -6.17 -12.41
N TYR A 109 -0.52 -7.19 -11.74
CA TYR A 109 -0.27 -7.21 -10.30
C TYR A 109 0.89 -8.15 -9.96
N GLY A 110 1.43 -7.99 -8.75
CA GLY A 110 2.47 -8.86 -8.19
C GLY A 110 1.90 -9.85 -7.17
N THR A 111 2.54 -11.00 -7.03
CA THR A 111 2.17 -12.05 -6.09
C THR A 111 3.24 -12.25 -5.00
N LEU A 112 2.85 -12.84 -3.86
CA LEU A 112 3.74 -13.06 -2.70
C LEU A 112 4.90 -14.00 -3.01
N ASP A 113 4.72 -14.93 -3.94
CA ASP A 113 5.76 -15.85 -4.40
C ASP A 113 6.72 -15.25 -5.44
N GLY A 114 6.62 -13.93 -5.67
CA GLY A 114 7.45 -13.22 -6.63
C GLY A 114 6.99 -13.37 -8.07
N GLY A 115 5.72 -13.61 -8.29
CA GLY A 115 5.11 -13.58 -9.62
C GLY A 115 4.74 -12.17 -10.06
N ILE A 116 4.68 -11.97 -11.36
CA ILE A 116 3.98 -10.87 -12.03
C ILE A 116 3.00 -11.48 -13.02
N VAL A 117 1.76 -11.02 -12.96
CA VAL A 117 0.64 -11.55 -13.74
C VAL A 117 0.05 -10.45 -14.59
N ALA A 118 -0.29 -10.77 -15.83
CA ALA A 118 -1.03 -9.90 -16.73
C ALA A 118 -2.33 -10.57 -17.18
N LEU A 119 -3.45 -9.87 -17.04
CA LEU A 119 -4.77 -10.32 -17.42
C LEU A 119 -5.38 -9.37 -18.46
N ASP A 120 -6.29 -9.85 -19.28
CA ASP A 120 -7.14 -9.02 -20.15
C ASP A 120 -8.19 -8.28 -19.30
N SER A 121 -8.25 -6.95 -19.41
CA SER A 121 -9.18 -6.12 -18.65
C SER A 121 -10.65 -6.33 -19.04
N LYS A 122 -10.92 -6.95 -20.18
CA LYS A 122 -12.28 -7.21 -20.67
C LYS A 122 -12.98 -8.33 -19.88
N ASN A 123 -12.25 -9.37 -19.54
CA ASN A 123 -12.82 -10.62 -18.98
C ASN A 123 -11.99 -11.25 -17.86
N GLY A 124 -10.82 -10.69 -17.52
CA GLY A 124 -9.92 -11.22 -16.48
C GLY A 124 -9.17 -12.48 -16.90
N ASP A 125 -9.11 -12.84 -18.20
CA ASP A 125 -8.34 -13.99 -18.64
C ASP A 125 -6.83 -13.72 -18.58
N GLU A 126 -6.08 -14.71 -18.13
CA GLU A 126 -4.62 -14.60 -18.05
C GLU A 126 -4.03 -14.51 -19.44
N ILE A 127 -3.24 -13.43 -19.70
CA ILE A 127 -2.48 -13.28 -20.94
C ILE A 127 -1.14 -13.96 -20.78
N TRP A 128 -0.45 -13.69 -19.67
CA TRP A 128 0.80 -14.31 -19.31
C TRP A 128 1.12 -14.14 -17.82
N ARG A 129 2.05 -14.97 -17.38
CA ARG A 129 2.64 -14.95 -16.02
C ARG A 129 4.15 -15.10 -16.13
N SER A 130 4.89 -14.37 -15.31
CA SER A 130 6.36 -14.44 -15.23
C SER A 130 6.83 -14.35 -13.80
N LEU A 131 8.08 -14.74 -13.55
CA LEU A 131 8.70 -14.63 -12.25
C LEU A 131 9.60 -13.40 -12.19
N THR A 132 9.58 -12.74 -11.07
CA THR A 132 10.48 -11.66 -10.67
C THR A 132 11.60 -12.21 -9.79
N SER A 133 12.45 -11.33 -9.25
CA SER A 133 13.51 -11.75 -8.31
C SER A 133 13.02 -11.93 -6.88
N SER A 134 11.92 -11.28 -6.51
CA SER A 134 11.32 -11.28 -5.20
C SER A 134 9.91 -10.70 -5.30
N GLU A 135 9.17 -10.64 -4.21
CA GLU A 135 7.85 -10.01 -4.16
C GLU A 135 7.90 -8.50 -4.46
N SER A 136 6.79 -7.95 -4.89
CA SER A 136 6.59 -6.51 -5.04
C SER A 136 5.48 -6.04 -4.11
N LEU A 137 5.72 -4.92 -3.41
CA LEU A 137 4.72 -4.27 -2.55
C LEU A 137 4.06 -3.05 -3.22
N SER A 138 4.57 -2.65 -4.38
CA SER A 138 4.04 -1.55 -5.18
C SER A 138 3.36 -2.07 -6.43
N PRO A 139 2.25 -1.44 -6.87
CA PRO A 139 1.63 -1.80 -8.14
C PRO A 139 2.65 -1.73 -9.28
N PRO A 140 2.58 -2.65 -10.25
CA PRO A 140 3.33 -2.51 -11.51
C PRO A 140 2.90 -1.23 -12.25
N VAL A 141 3.68 -0.82 -13.23
CA VAL A 141 3.35 0.31 -14.11
C VAL A 141 3.45 -0.14 -15.56
N ASN A 142 2.37 0.03 -16.32
CA ASN A 142 2.34 -0.33 -17.73
C ASN A 142 2.63 0.90 -18.61
N SER A 143 3.69 0.84 -19.39
CA SER A 143 4.13 1.90 -20.31
C SER A 143 3.53 1.80 -21.73
N GLY A 144 2.68 0.80 -21.99
CA GLY A 144 2.16 0.49 -23.32
C GLY A 144 3.04 -0.45 -24.13
N SER A 145 4.32 -0.62 -23.76
CA SER A 145 5.24 -1.59 -24.36
C SER A 145 5.78 -2.59 -23.34
N HIS A 146 5.91 -2.17 -22.09
CA HIS A 146 6.42 -2.96 -20.97
C HIS A 146 5.57 -2.81 -19.74
N ILE A 147 5.47 -3.85 -18.94
CA ILE A 147 5.07 -3.78 -17.56
C ILE A 147 6.33 -3.69 -16.71
N ILE A 148 6.44 -2.63 -15.91
CA ILE A 148 7.60 -2.33 -15.07
C ILE A 148 7.22 -2.64 -13.64
N ILE A 149 8.04 -3.38 -12.92
CA ILE A 149 7.81 -3.75 -11.53
C ILE A 149 9.08 -3.54 -10.71
N GLN A 150 8.91 -3.06 -9.49
CA GLN A 150 9.98 -2.96 -8.50
C GLN A 150 9.76 -4.01 -7.42
N THR A 151 10.81 -4.75 -7.08
CA THR A 151 10.80 -5.80 -6.07
C THR A 151 11.53 -5.36 -4.80
N VAL A 152 11.24 -6.01 -3.67
CA VAL A 152 11.76 -5.64 -2.34
C VAL A 152 13.28 -5.83 -2.22
N ASP A 153 13.89 -6.63 -3.10
CA ASP A 153 15.35 -6.78 -3.20
C ASP A 153 16.04 -5.61 -3.94
N GLY A 154 15.29 -4.52 -4.26
CA GLY A 154 15.81 -3.32 -4.92
C GLY A 154 15.97 -3.44 -6.43
N ARG A 155 15.39 -4.45 -7.05
CA ARG A 155 15.40 -4.62 -8.51
C ARG A 155 14.20 -3.96 -9.16
N ILE A 156 14.43 -3.27 -10.27
CA ILE A 156 13.41 -2.79 -11.19
C ILE A 156 13.55 -3.57 -12.47
N SER A 157 12.48 -4.17 -12.96
CA SER A 157 12.48 -5.02 -14.15
C SER A 157 11.38 -4.61 -15.12
N GLY A 158 11.68 -4.66 -16.43
CA GLY A 158 10.72 -4.44 -17.51
C GLY A 158 10.41 -5.72 -18.25
N TYR A 159 9.12 -6.05 -18.30
CA TYR A 159 8.57 -7.22 -18.97
C TYR A 159 7.80 -6.79 -20.21
N ASN A 160 8.06 -7.40 -21.33
CA ASN A 160 7.36 -7.13 -22.59
C ASN A 160 5.86 -7.33 -22.41
N LEU A 161 5.06 -6.31 -22.75
CA LEU A 161 3.61 -6.31 -22.51
C LEU A 161 2.89 -7.50 -23.15
N LYS A 162 3.34 -7.96 -24.34
CA LYS A 162 2.66 -9.01 -25.09
C LYS A 162 3.09 -10.41 -24.69
N SER A 163 4.38 -10.59 -24.37
CA SER A 163 4.94 -11.93 -24.17
C SER A 163 5.27 -12.27 -22.71
N GLY A 164 5.28 -11.28 -21.82
CA GLY A 164 5.71 -11.47 -20.44
C GLY A 164 7.20 -11.77 -20.29
N LYS A 165 7.98 -11.73 -21.37
CA LYS A 165 9.43 -11.95 -21.30
C LYS A 165 10.08 -10.72 -20.67
N ARG A 166 10.99 -10.96 -19.71
CA ARG A 166 11.81 -9.88 -19.16
C ARG A 166 12.83 -9.43 -20.19
N ASP A 167 12.71 -8.17 -20.63
CA ASP A 167 13.63 -7.59 -21.61
C ASP A 167 14.85 -6.93 -20.94
N TRP A 168 14.64 -6.36 -19.74
CA TRP A 168 15.70 -5.68 -19.01
C TRP A 168 15.45 -5.68 -17.49
N PHE A 169 16.49 -5.40 -16.71
CA PHE A 169 16.41 -5.09 -15.28
C PHE A 169 17.51 -4.12 -14.87
N HIS A 170 17.25 -3.41 -13.78
CA HIS A 170 18.22 -2.59 -13.07
C HIS A 170 18.22 -3.00 -11.59
N GLN A 171 19.42 -3.18 -11.03
CA GLN A 171 19.60 -3.54 -9.63
C GLN A 171 20.24 -2.37 -8.88
N THR A 172 19.54 -1.85 -7.88
CA THR A 172 20.13 -0.89 -6.94
C THR A 172 20.91 -1.68 -5.89
N VAL A 173 22.18 -1.36 -5.73
CA VAL A 173 22.98 -1.94 -4.64
C VAL A 173 22.53 -1.27 -3.36
N LEU A 174 21.86 -2.02 -2.48
CA LEU A 174 21.58 -1.55 -1.13
C LEU A 174 22.91 -1.50 -0.38
N PRO A 175 23.28 -0.37 0.27
CA PRO A 175 24.49 -0.34 1.10
C PRO A 175 24.33 -1.36 2.22
N SER A 176 25.32 -2.25 2.37
CA SER A 176 25.34 -3.18 3.50
C SER A 176 25.46 -2.35 4.79
N LEU A 177 24.50 -2.51 5.69
CA LEU A 177 24.63 -2.00 7.05
C LEU A 177 25.70 -2.86 7.73
N THR A 178 26.95 -2.37 7.75
CA THR A 178 28.05 -2.92 8.57
C THR A 178 28.08 -2.21 9.91
#